data_8432d28c9a16acf6c268113adac55bb1
#
_entry.id   8432d28c9a16acf6c268113adac55bb1
#
_cell.length_a   1.000
_cell.length_b   1.000
_cell.length_c   1.000
_cell.angle_alpha   90.00
_cell.angle_beta   90.00
_cell.angle_gamma   90.00
#
_symmetry.space_group_name_H-M   'P 1'
#
loop_
_entity.id
_entity.type
_entity.pdbx_description
1 polymer ?
#
loop_
_entity_poly.entity_id
_entity_poly.type
_entity_poly.pdbx_seq_one_letter_code
_entity_poly.pdbx_strand_id
1 'polypeptide(L)'
;MSRFSLLASAAFATVLLASVPVSAQTMNEKTVTVGGAPMYPSKNIVQNAINSKDHTTLVAAVKAAGLVDTLQGPGPFTVFAPTNAAFAKLPAGTVDNLVKPENNETLTKILTYHVVPGRLTAAALMKAIKDGEGTAKLKTVAGGDIWIKQAGPGKLSVTDAKGDVATVTIADVLQSNGVIHVIDTVLLPM
;
A
#
# COMPACT_ATOMS: atom_id res chain seq x y z
N MET A 1 -28.72 52.57 -69.21
CA MET A 1 -29.86 52.80 -68.35
C MET A 1 -30.16 51.55 -67.65
N SER A 2 -29.79 51.37 -66.46
CA SER A 2 -30.40 50.57 -65.39
C SER A 2 -29.40 50.35 -64.27
N ARG A 3 -29.73 50.92 -63.16
CA ARG A 3 -28.92 50.90 -61.94
C ARG A 3 -29.28 49.61 -61.22
N PHE A 4 -28.32 48.78 -60.88
CA PHE A 4 -28.50 47.69 -59.90
C PHE A 4 -27.76 48.03 -58.63
N SER A 5 -28.54 48.29 -57.59
CA SER A 5 -28.06 48.39 -56.20
C SER A 5 -27.80 47.00 -55.63
N LEU A 6 -26.61 46.74 -55.18
CA LEU A 6 -26.28 45.55 -54.39
C LEU A 6 -26.36 45.91 -52.90
N LEU A 7 -27.35 45.32 -52.23
CA LEU A 7 -27.44 45.30 -50.77
C LEU A 7 -26.63 44.10 -50.25
N ALA A 8 -25.54 44.39 -49.55
CA ALA A 8 -24.76 43.39 -48.85
C ALA A 8 -25.40 43.17 -47.47
N SER A 9 -25.99 42.00 -47.29
CA SER A 9 -26.42 41.53 -45.96
C SER A 9 -25.26 40.83 -45.26
N ALA A 10 -24.75 41.43 -44.21
CA ALA A 10 -23.79 40.82 -43.30
C ALA A 10 -24.54 39.91 -42.32
N ALA A 11 -24.39 38.63 -42.47
CA ALA A 11 -24.86 37.64 -41.49
C ALA A 11 -23.82 37.51 -40.38
N PHE A 12 -24.15 38.04 -39.21
CA PHE A 12 -23.38 37.77 -37.97
C PHE A 12 -23.72 36.35 -37.50
N ALA A 13 -22.79 35.42 -37.67
CA ALA A 13 -22.87 34.10 -37.05
C ALA A 13 -22.40 34.20 -35.59
N THR A 14 -23.33 34.24 -34.66
CA THR A 14 -23.05 34.05 -33.24
C THR A 14 -22.68 32.61 -32.96
N VAL A 15 -21.39 32.36 -32.73
CA VAL A 15 -20.90 31.07 -32.23
C VAL A 15 -21.25 31.01 -30.75
N LEU A 16 -22.29 30.23 -30.41
CA LEU A 16 -22.53 29.82 -29.05
C LEU A 16 -21.43 28.82 -28.66
N LEU A 17 -20.48 29.24 -27.84
CA LEU A 17 -19.63 28.28 -27.12
C LEU A 17 -20.51 27.57 -26.07
N ALA A 18 -20.96 26.37 -26.42
CA ALA A 18 -21.51 25.43 -25.45
C ALA A 18 -20.40 25.02 -24.51
N SER A 19 -20.36 25.57 -23.33
CA SER A 19 -19.55 25.05 -22.22
C SER A 19 -20.09 23.70 -21.83
N VAL A 20 -19.45 22.64 -22.32
CA VAL A 20 -19.69 21.27 -21.85
C VAL A 20 -19.23 21.25 -20.38
N PRO A 21 -20.11 20.93 -19.42
CA PRO A 21 -19.65 20.69 -18.06
C PRO A 21 -18.74 19.46 -18.14
N VAL A 22 -17.48 19.63 -17.83
CA VAL A 22 -16.58 18.52 -17.54
C VAL A 22 -17.14 17.90 -16.27
N SER A 23 -18.02 16.93 -16.43
CA SER A 23 -18.40 16.02 -15.35
C SER A 23 -17.11 15.37 -14.89
N ALA A 24 -16.60 15.79 -13.76
CA ALA A 24 -15.58 15.08 -13.03
C ALA A 24 -16.14 13.67 -12.79
N GLN A 25 -15.77 12.73 -13.65
CA GLN A 25 -15.98 11.33 -13.38
C GLN A 25 -15.22 11.06 -12.09
N THR A 26 -15.96 11.00 -10.99
CA THR A 26 -15.51 10.36 -9.77
C THR A 26 -15.20 8.93 -10.19
N MET A 27 -13.92 8.67 -10.50
CA MET A 27 -13.45 7.31 -10.66
C MET A 27 -13.84 6.60 -9.37
N ASN A 28 -14.73 5.63 -9.48
CA ASN A 28 -15.12 4.79 -8.35
C ASN A 28 -13.90 3.89 -8.07
N GLU A 29 -12.90 4.47 -7.40
CA GLU A 29 -11.69 3.73 -7.01
C GLU A 29 -12.15 2.63 -6.05
N LYS A 30 -11.86 1.38 -6.42
CA LYS A 30 -12.14 0.22 -5.57
C LYS A 30 -11.31 0.34 -4.30
N THR A 31 -11.89 0.95 -3.28
CA THR A 31 -11.25 1.12 -1.97
C THR A 31 -11.42 -0.12 -1.12
N VAL A 32 -10.41 -0.42 -0.33
CA VAL A 32 -10.45 -1.43 0.73
C VAL A 32 -10.46 -0.69 2.07
N THR A 33 -11.37 -1.03 2.96
CA THR A 33 -11.41 -0.42 4.30
C THR A 33 -10.44 -1.15 5.23
N VAL A 34 -9.54 -0.40 5.85
CA VAL A 34 -8.58 -0.93 6.84
C VAL A 34 -8.56 -0.02 8.06
N GLY A 35 -8.80 -0.58 9.24
CA GLY A 35 -8.87 0.20 10.49
C GLY A 35 -9.93 1.30 10.46
N GLY A 36 -11.06 1.05 9.80
CA GLY A 36 -12.16 2.01 9.67
C GLY A 36 -11.94 3.14 8.67
N ALA A 37 -10.81 3.15 7.96
CA ALA A 37 -10.50 4.15 6.95
C ALA A 37 -10.45 3.53 5.53
N PRO A 38 -11.01 4.21 4.51
CA PRO A 38 -10.87 3.77 3.13
C PRO A 38 -9.44 3.99 2.64
N MET A 39 -8.86 2.96 2.01
CA MET A 39 -7.56 3.01 1.37
C MET A 39 -7.73 3.28 -0.12
N TYR A 40 -7.15 4.35 -0.60
CA TYR A 40 -7.29 4.81 -1.98
C TYR A 40 -6.10 4.34 -2.82
N PRO A 41 -6.32 3.63 -3.95
CA PRO A 41 -5.24 3.24 -4.85
C PRO A 41 -4.44 4.39 -5.44
N SER A 42 -5.01 5.59 -5.49
CA SER A 42 -4.34 6.83 -5.92
C SER A 42 -3.37 7.42 -4.89
N LYS A 43 -3.46 6.99 -3.62
CA LYS A 43 -2.55 7.42 -2.55
C LYS A 43 -1.42 6.43 -2.35
N ASN A 44 -0.27 6.90 -1.85
CA ASN A 44 0.85 6.05 -1.50
C ASN A 44 0.62 5.30 -0.16
N ILE A 45 1.50 4.35 0.12
CA ILE A 45 1.45 3.49 1.31
C ILE A 45 1.34 4.31 2.59
N VAL A 46 2.16 5.34 2.77
CA VAL A 46 2.20 6.16 3.98
C VAL A 46 0.95 7.02 4.12
N GLN A 47 0.51 7.65 3.01
CA GLN A 47 -0.69 8.50 3.00
C GLN A 47 -1.96 7.74 3.38
N ASN A 48 -2.05 6.47 3.03
CA ASN A 48 -3.16 5.62 3.43
C ASN A 48 -2.99 5.09 4.86
N ALA A 49 -1.80 4.61 5.23
CA ALA A 49 -1.54 4.03 6.55
C ALA A 49 -1.81 5.01 7.70
N ILE A 50 -1.53 6.31 7.51
CA ILE A 50 -1.77 7.36 8.52
C ILE A 50 -3.26 7.45 8.90
N ASN A 51 -4.16 7.14 7.99
CA ASN A 51 -5.60 7.22 8.23
C ASN A 51 -6.16 5.97 8.93
N SER A 52 -5.40 4.87 8.96
CA SER A 52 -5.83 3.62 9.57
C SER A 52 -5.65 3.64 11.09
N LYS A 53 -6.73 3.42 11.82
CA LYS A 53 -6.71 3.29 13.29
C LYS A 53 -5.98 2.02 13.75
N ASP A 54 -5.89 1.00 12.90
CA ASP A 54 -5.24 -0.27 13.22
C ASP A 54 -3.72 -0.24 13.00
N HIS A 55 -3.16 0.82 12.41
CA HIS A 55 -1.74 0.93 12.07
C HIS A 55 -1.04 2.13 12.73
N THR A 56 -1.60 2.69 13.80
CA THR A 56 -1.01 3.85 14.49
C THR A 56 0.38 3.56 15.03
N THR A 57 0.60 2.38 15.60
CA THR A 57 1.91 1.94 16.10
C THR A 57 2.92 1.77 14.97
N LEU A 58 2.49 1.16 13.84
CA LEU A 58 3.34 1.01 12.65
C LEU A 58 3.76 2.38 12.09
N VAL A 59 2.82 3.33 11.98
CA VAL A 59 3.11 4.69 11.49
C VAL A 59 4.08 5.42 12.41
N ALA A 60 3.91 5.29 13.73
CA ALA A 60 4.84 5.85 14.70
C ALA A 60 6.24 5.25 14.57
N ALA A 61 6.33 3.92 14.40
CA ALA A 61 7.59 3.21 14.18
C ALA A 61 8.29 3.65 12.88
N VAL A 62 7.54 3.76 11.78
CA VAL A 62 8.08 4.22 10.47
C VAL A 62 8.61 5.65 10.57
N LYS A 63 7.94 6.53 11.31
CA LYS A 63 8.41 7.91 11.55
C LYS A 63 9.66 7.92 12.41
N ALA A 64 9.70 7.14 13.49
CA ALA A 64 10.84 7.03 14.37
C ALA A 64 12.08 6.49 13.65
N ALA A 65 11.90 5.52 12.73
CA ALA A 65 12.97 4.96 11.91
C ALA A 65 13.41 5.86 10.74
N GLY A 66 12.74 6.99 10.48
CA GLY A 66 13.04 7.87 9.34
C GLY A 66 12.73 7.25 7.97
N LEU A 67 11.87 6.22 7.92
CA LEU A 67 11.56 5.48 6.68
C LEU A 67 10.37 6.06 5.89
N VAL A 68 9.81 7.18 6.33
CA VAL A 68 8.66 7.82 5.67
C VAL A 68 8.95 8.12 4.21
N ASP A 69 10.06 8.78 3.92
CA ASP A 69 10.45 9.17 2.55
C ASP A 69 10.76 7.94 1.69
N THR A 70 11.39 6.93 2.27
CA THR A 70 11.67 5.64 1.58
C THR A 70 10.37 4.96 1.15
N LEU A 71 9.37 4.89 2.02
CA LEU A 71 8.07 4.26 1.73
C LEU A 71 7.12 5.14 0.90
N GLN A 72 7.41 6.43 0.78
CA GLN A 72 6.75 7.34 -0.15
C GLN A 72 7.38 7.34 -1.54
N GLY A 73 8.58 6.79 -1.66
CA GLY A 73 9.33 6.70 -2.90
C GLY A 73 8.62 5.94 -4.02
N PRO A 74 9.19 5.98 -5.22
CA PRO A 74 8.56 5.45 -6.43
C PRO A 74 8.68 3.93 -6.51
N GLY A 75 8.12 3.16 -5.59
CA GLY A 75 8.11 1.69 -5.58
C GLY A 75 8.35 1.00 -6.94
N PRO A 76 7.78 -0.13 -7.21
CA PRO A 76 6.74 -0.79 -6.43
C PRO A 76 7.24 -1.53 -5.17
N PHE A 77 6.46 -1.43 -4.11
CA PHE A 77 6.72 -2.14 -2.85
C PHE A 77 5.55 -3.04 -2.47
N THR A 78 5.86 -4.15 -1.82
CA THR A 78 4.87 -4.96 -1.10
C THR A 78 5.17 -4.84 0.38
N VAL A 79 4.20 -4.34 1.15
CA VAL A 79 4.35 -4.13 2.59
C VAL A 79 3.44 -5.08 3.34
N PHE A 80 4.03 -5.90 4.21
CA PHE A 80 3.29 -6.68 5.19
C PHE A 80 3.09 -5.83 6.45
N ALA A 81 1.90 -5.22 6.58
CA ALA A 81 1.60 -4.24 7.61
C ALA A 81 1.02 -4.90 8.86
N PRO A 82 1.76 -5.01 9.97
CA PRO A 82 1.24 -5.53 11.22
C PRO A 82 0.29 -4.51 11.87
N THR A 83 -0.83 -5.00 12.41
CA THR A 83 -1.80 -4.19 13.14
C THR A 83 -1.28 -3.83 14.54
N ASN A 84 -1.94 -2.86 15.20
CA ASN A 84 -1.67 -2.56 16.62
C ASN A 84 -1.79 -3.82 17.49
N ALA A 85 -2.76 -4.69 17.20
CA ALA A 85 -2.93 -5.97 17.89
C ALA A 85 -1.74 -6.93 17.64
N ALA A 86 -1.12 -6.87 16.47
CA ALA A 86 0.10 -7.63 16.18
C ALA A 86 1.27 -7.16 17.04
N PHE A 87 1.44 -5.86 17.20
CA PHE A 87 2.45 -5.29 18.11
C PHE A 87 2.18 -5.63 19.57
N ALA A 88 0.90 -5.70 19.98
CA ALA A 88 0.53 -6.07 21.35
C ALA A 88 0.87 -7.53 21.71
N LYS A 89 1.11 -8.40 20.72
CA LYS A 89 1.59 -9.78 20.95
C LYS A 89 3.08 -9.83 21.31
N LEU A 90 3.83 -8.77 21.06
CA LEU A 90 5.22 -8.69 21.48
C LEU A 90 5.33 -8.55 23.00
N PRO A 91 6.45 -8.98 23.64
CA PRO A 91 6.67 -8.78 25.05
C PRO A 91 6.48 -7.32 25.46
N ALA A 92 5.91 -7.10 26.64
CA ALA A 92 5.65 -5.76 27.16
C ALA A 92 6.93 -4.89 27.15
N GLY A 93 6.80 -3.64 26.69
CA GLY A 93 7.92 -2.71 26.56
C GLY A 93 8.80 -2.90 25.32
N THR A 94 8.59 -3.95 24.52
CA THR A 94 9.41 -4.16 23.31
C THR A 94 9.20 -3.03 22.30
N VAL A 95 7.97 -2.62 22.05
CA VAL A 95 7.66 -1.51 21.12
C VAL A 95 8.23 -0.21 21.61
N ASP A 96 8.04 0.10 22.90
CA ASP A 96 8.57 1.34 23.54
C ASP A 96 10.09 1.40 23.49
N ASN A 97 10.76 0.26 23.62
CA ASN A 97 12.21 0.17 23.45
C ASN A 97 12.64 0.33 21.99
N LEU A 98 11.93 -0.29 21.05
CA LEU A 98 12.28 -0.22 19.63
C LEU A 98 12.16 1.19 19.04
N VAL A 99 11.22 2.00 19.51
CA VAL A 99 11.04 3.37 19.01
C VAL A 99 12.02 4.38 19.63
N LYS A 100 12.87 3.95 20.57
CA LYS A 100 13.91 4.82 21.13
C LYS A 100 15.02 5.08 20.11
N PRO A 101 15.61 6.28 20.12
CA PRO A 101 16.68 6.65 19.18
C PRO A 101 17.87 5.67 19.17
N GLU A 102 18.24 5.12 20.33
CA GLU A 102 19.32 4.15 20.47
C GLU A 102 19.06 2.82 19.75
N ASN A 103 17.80 2.49 19.49
CA ASN A 103 17.36 1.24 18.83
C ASN A 103 16.89 1.45 17.38
N ASN A 104 17.13 2.62 16.82
CA ASN A 104 16.67 3.00 15.47
C ASN A 104 17.17 2.03 14.41
N GLU A 105 18.40 1.54 14.49
CA GLU A 105 18.94 0.57 13.55
C GLU A 105 18.17 -0.75 13.58
N THR A 106 17.89 -1.25 14.79
CA THR A 106 17.08 -2.47 14.98
C THR A 106 15.66 -2.27 14.47
N LEU A 107 15.05 -1.13 14.76
CA LEU A 107 13.71 -0.77 14.27
C LEU A 107 13.68 -0.71 12.74
N THR A 108 14.67 -0.05 12.14
CA THR A 108 14.82 0.03 10.67
C THR A 108 14.96 -1.36 10.06
N LYS A 109 15.77 -2.24 10.65
CA LYS A 109 15.94 -3.63 10.20
C LYS A 109 14.62 -4.40 10.25
N ILE A 110 13.85 -4.26 11.33
CA ILE A 110 12.54 -4.90 11.47
C ILE A 110 11.56 -4.36 10.43
N LEU A 111 11.46 -3.04 10.28
CA LEU A 111 10.52 -2.43 9.33
C LEU A 111 10.85 -2.75 7.88
N THR A 112 12.12 -2.72 7.50
CA THR A 112 12.56 -3.11 6.14
C THR A 112 12.41 -4.62 5.90
N TYR A 113 12.38 -5.43 6.95
CA TYR A 113 12.08 -6.85 6.88
C TYR A 113 10.61 -7.14 6.52
N HIS A 114 9.70 -6.19 6.80
CA HIS A 114 8.30 -6.26 6.38
C HIS A 114 8.06 -5.76 4.94
N VAL A 115 9.09 -5.27 4.26
CA VAL A 115 8.99 -4.71 2.92
C VAL A 115 9.69 -5.63 1.92
N VAL A 116 8.97 -6.01 0.88
CA VAL A 116 9.49 -6.80 -0.24
C VAL A 116 9.48 -5.91 -1.49
N PRO A 117 10.58 -5.86 -2.27
CA PRO A 117 10.59 -5.12 -3.52
C PRO A 117 9.65 -5.79 -4.54
N GLY A 118 8.93 -4.98 -5.30
CA GLY A 118 7.95 -5.45 -6.29
C GLY A 118 6.51 -5.34 -5.79
N ARG A 119 5.58 -5.36 -6.74
CA ARG A 119 4.13 -5.37 -6.49
C ARG A 119 3.62 -6.82 -6.51
N LEU A 120 3.53 -7.44 -5.36
CA LEU A 120 3.08 -8.82 -5.20
C LEU A 120 1.65 -8.83 -4.67
N THR A 121 0.69 -8.98 -5.57
CA THR A 121 -0.73 -9.19 -5.18
C THR A 121 -0.93 -10.59 -4.64
N ALA A 122 -2.07 -10.84 -3.98
CA ALA A 122 -2.41 -12.18 -3.49
C ALA A 122 -2.40 -13.22 -4.63
N ALA A 123 -2.85 -12.84 -5.82
CA ALA A 123 -2.80 -13.72 -7.01
C ALA A 123 -1.36 -14.05 -7.42
N ALA A 124 -0.45 -13.05 -7.40
CA ALA A 124 0.96 -13.26 -7.69
C ALA A 124 1.64 -14.14 -6.61
N LEU A 125 1.31 -13.91 -5.34
CA LEU A 125 1.79 -14.74 -4.23
C LEU A 125 1.29 -16.18 -4.33
N MET A 126 0.01 -16.39 -4.64
CA MET A 126 -0.56 -17.72 -4.84
C MET A 126 0.09 -18.45 -6.02
N LYS A 127 0.40 -17.73 -7.10
CA LYS A 127 1.15 -18.30 -8.22
C LYS A 127 2.56 -18.71 -7.78
N ALA A 128 3.28 -17.84 -7.08
CA ALA A 128 4.62 -18.14 -6.56
C ALA A 128 4.63 -19.34 -5.59
N ILE A 129 3.58 -19.49 -4.76
CA ILE A 129 3.40 -20.64 -3.88
C ILE A 129 3.25 -21.94 -4.70
N LYS A 130 2.45 -21.90 -5.77
CA LYS A 130 2.28 -23.07 -6.66
C LYS A 130 3.58 -23.43 -7.37
N ASP A 131 4.28 -22.43 -7.91
CA ASP A 131 5.56 -22.61 -8.60
C ASP A 131 6.66 -23.11 -7.65
N GLY A 132 6.56 -22.79 -6.34
CA GLY A 132 7.47 -23.20 -5.27
C GLY A 132 6.98 -24.39 -4.45
N GLU A 133 6.16 -25.27 -5.03
CA GLU A 133 5.71 -26.53 -4.40
C GLU A 133 5.04 -26.33 -3.03
N GLY A 134 4.24 -25.27 -2.89
CA GLY A 134 3.49 -24.97 -1.66
C GLY A 134 4.12 -23.89 -0.79
N THR A 135 5.29 -23.36 -1.16
CA THR A 135 5.96 -22.29 -0.42
C THR A 135 6.63 -21.29 -1.38
N ALA A 136 6.32 -20.00 -1.25
CA ALA A 136 7.04 -18.95 -1.97
C ALA A 136 8.09 -18.33 -1.04
N LYS A 137 9.35 -18.35 -1.42
CA LYS A 137 10.44 -17.67 -0.73
C LYS A 137 10.61 -16.29 -1.32
N LEU A 138 10.53 -15.24 -0.51
CA LEU A 138 10.68 -13.85 -0.92
C LEU A 138 11.83 -13.19 -0.15
N LYS A 139 12.62 -12.39 -0.86
CA LYS A 139 13.68 -11.59 -0.25
C LYS A 139 13.15 -10.22 0.14
N THR A 140 13.39 -9.82 1.37
CA THR A 140 12.98 -8.52 1.91
C THR A 140 14.02 -7.43 1.62
N VAL A 141 13.62 -6.17 1.77
CA VAL A 141 14.54 -5.01 1.65
C VAL A 141 15.64 -5.05 2.71
N ALA A 142 15.38 -5.65 3.88
CA ALA A 142 16.39 -5.89 4.91
C ALA A 142 17.44 -6.94 4.51
N GLY A 143 17.25 -7.63 3.37
CA GLY A 143 18.15 -8.70 2.90
C GLY A 143 17.85 -10.09 3.46
N GLY A 144 16.94 -10.20 4.43
CA GLY A 144 16.47 -11.48 4.95
C GLY A 144 15.38 -12.09 4.08
N ASP A 145 15.08 -13.35 4.32
CA ASP A 145 14.06 -14.10 3.59
C ASP A 145 12.79 -14.28 4.44
N ILE A 146 11.64 -14.29 3.78
CA ILE A 146 10.35 -14.67 4.34
C ILE A 146 9.73 -15.76 3.46
N TRP A 147 8.90 -16.59 4.04
CA TRP A 147 8.23 -17.70 3.35
C TRP A 147 6.74 -17.50 3.38
N ILE A 148 6.14 -17.44 2.19
CA ILE A 148 4.69 -17.31 2.06
C ILE A 148 4.12 -18.70 1.78
N LYS A 149 3.06 -19.05 2.51
CA LYS A 149 2.31 -20.31 2.33
C LYS A 149 0.83 -20.02 2.25
N GLN A 150 0.09 -20.97 1.71
CA GLN A 150 -1.36 -20.95 1.76
C GLN A 150 -1.82 -21.48 3.14
N ALA A 151 -2.54 -20.65 3.89
CA ALA A 151 -3.09 -20.99 5.21
C ALA A 151 -4.54 -21.51 5.15
N GLY A 152 -5.08 -21.68 3.93
CA GLY A 152 -6.44 -22.12 3.67
C GLY A 152 -6.98 -21.53 2.38
N PRO A 153 -8.21 -21.84 1.97
CA PRO A 153 -8.79 -21.31 0.73
C PRO A 153 -8.77 -19.77 0.72
N GLY A 154 -7.97 -19.19 -0.17
CA GLY A 154 -7.82 -17.73 -0.32
C GLY A 154 -7.09 -17.03 0.84
N LYS A 155 -6.53 -17.75 1.80
CA LYS A 155 -5.76 -17.18 2.91
C LYS A 155 -4.27 -17.42 2.73
N LEU A 156 -3.48 -16.42 3.06
CA LEU A 156 -2.02 -16.45 3.02
C LEU A 156 -1.45 -16.36 4.44
N SER A 157 -0.35 -17.04 4.66
CA SER A 157 0.49 -16.89 5.85
C SER A 157 1.91 -16.52 5.44
N VAL A 158 2.57 -15.77 6.30
CA VAL A 158 3.95 -15.36 6.16
C VAL A 158 4.73 -15.96 7.34
N THR A 159 5.77 -16.69 7.06
CA THR A 159 6.68 -17.23 8.08
C THR A 159 7.97 -16.44 8.03
N ASP A 160 8.44 -15.99 9.17
CA ASP A 160 9.71 -15.27 9.29
C ASP A 160 10.92 -16.20 9.51
N ALA A 161 12.10 -15.62 9.65
CA ALA A 161 13.34 -16.37 9.84
C ALA A 161 13.43 -17.08 11.19
N LYS A 162 12.62 -16.68 12.18
CA LYS A 162 12.53 -17.35 13.49
C LYS A 162 11.54 -18.52 13.48
N GLY A 163 10.71 -18.63 12.44
CA GLY A 163 9.66 -19.62 12.31
C GLY A 163 8.31 -19.14 12.84
N ASP A 164 8.19 -17.86 13.23
CA ASP A 164 6.92 -17.27 13.61
C ASP A 164 6.03 -17.09 12.38
N VAL A 165 4.73 -17.36 12.56
CA VAL A 165 3.76 -17.33 11.48
C VAL A 165 2.78 -16.17 11.67
N ALA A 166 2.74 -15.28 10.70
CA ALA A 166 1.75 -14.22 10.59
C ALA A 166 0.67 -14.60 9.56
N THR A 167 -0.59 -14.36 9.88
CA THR A 167 -1.70 -14.57 8.95
C THR A 167 -2.06 -13.27 8.25
N VAL A 168 -2.23 -13.32 6.93
CA VAL A 168 -2.75 -12.18 6.15
C VAL A 168 -4.26 -12.08 6.39
N THR A 169 -4.68 -11.00 7.05
CA THR A 169 -6.09 -10.75 7.40
C THR A 169 -6.82 -9.99 6.30
N ILE A 170 -6.14 -9.03 5.67
CA ILE A 170 -6.63 -8.27 4.52
C ILE A 170 -5.51 -8.25 3.47
N ALA A 171 -5.81 -8.78 2.29
CA ALA A 171 -4.88 -8.79 1.17
C ALA A 171 -5.25 -7.74 0.11
N ASP A 172 -4.31 -7.46 -0.79
CA ASP A 172 -4.53 -6.62 -1.98
C ASP A 172 -5.06 -5.21 -1.69
N VAL A 173 -4.54 -4.57 -0.64
CA VAL A 173 -4.78 -3.15 -0.41
C VAL A 173 -3.87 -2.36 -1.36
N LEU A 174 -4.40 -2.03 -2.54
CA LEU A 174 -3.64 -1.38 -3.61
C LEU A 174 -3.29 0.06 -3.25
N GLN A 175 -2.08 0.46 -3.62
CA GLN A 175 -1.51 1.79 -3.42
C GLN A 175 -0.88 2.29 -4.72
N SER A 176 -0.68 3.59 -4.86
CA SER A 176 -0.03 4.15 -6.05
C SER A 176 1.39 3.60 -6.24
N ASN A 177 2.13 3.43 -5.16
CA ASN A 177 3.51 2.96 -5.15
C ASN A 177 3.69 1.52 -4.63
N GLY A 178 2.61 0.72 -4.54
CA GLY A 178 2.76 -0.66 -4.08
C GLY A 178 1.45 -1.37 -3.72
N VAL A 179 1.56 -2.35 -2.84
CA VAL A 179 0.44 -3.07 -2.26
C VAL A 179 0.72 -3.35 -0.77
N ILE A 180 -0.32 -3.29 0.05
CA ILE A 180 -0.26 -3.63 1.46
C ILE A 180 -1.03 -4.94 1.68
N HIS A 181 -0.42 -5.84 2.45
CA HIS A 181 -1.08 -7.00 3.05
C HIS A 181 -1.08 -6.83 4.56
N VAL A 182 -2.24 -6.76 5.17
CA VAL A 182 -2.39 -6.62 6.62
C VAL A 182 -2.16 -7.96 7.29
N ILE A 183 -1.27 -7.98 8.29
CA ILE A 183 -0.91 -9.19 9.04
C ILE A 183 -1.21 -9.04 10.54
N ASP A 184 -1.46 -10.16 11.19
CA ASP A 184 -1.84 -10.26 12.62
C ASP A 184 -0.66 -10.50 13.57
N THR A 185 0.55 -10.58 13.05
CA THR A 185 1.77 -10.85 13.83
C THR A 185 2.95 -10.09 13.21
N VAL A 186 3.84 -9.53 14.06
CA VAL A 186 5.04 -8.83 13.62
C VAL A 186 6.10 -9.85 13.20
N LEU A 187 6.70 -9.65 12.02
CA LEU A 187 7.80 -10.48 11.53
C LEU A 187 9.13 -10.02 12.14
N LEU A 188 9.91 -10.95 12.62
CA LEU A 188 11.19 -10.65 13.25
C LEU A 188 12.35 -11.27 12.44
N PRO A 189 13.34 -10.45 12.03
CA PRO A 189 14.57 -10.97 11.43
C PRO A 189 15.38 -11.73 12.48
N MET A 190 16.26 -12.62 12.00
CA MET A 190 17.28 -13.22 12.85
C MET A 190 18.34 -12.22 13.27
#